data_8f17d77d611b7bfc2dded7e0d5c4620c
#
_entry.id   8f17d77d611b7bfc2dded7e0d5c4620c
#
_cell.length_a   1.000
_cell.length_b   1.000
_cell.length_c   1.000
_cell.angle_alpha   90.00
_cell.angle_beta   90.00
_cell.angle_gamma   90.00
#
_symmetry.space_group_name_H-M   'P 1'
#
loop_
_entity.id
_entity.type
_entity.pdbx_description
1 polymer ?
#
loop_
_entity_poly.entity_id
_entity_poly.type
_entity_poly.pdbx_seq_one_letter_code
_entity_poly.pdbx_strand_id
1 'polypeptide(L)'
;MGAGAALLATLPAALRGAESASVLRSKCGLLEATIEAGDAWVLLGASYARLSTYNGQAPGPRLELRAGDTVRLHFANRLIEASNLHFHGLHIPPSGNADNVFLEIPSGESLTYEFTLPQNHPPGTYWYHPHLHGSAARQLSRGLAGLLVVRGELDDIPELAAANEHFLVLKDWALDRNGEILEPSMMQRMTGREGSLVTVGDSVNPGFKLQSGGMLRFRILNASPSRFYRLKIEDHPLFVIATDGGPLPAPVAVEEILLSPGERVDVLVQGQRDTGTYRLLNLPYNRGGMGMMMGGPSRPGAPETLATIVYEGRMEAPLALPKTLATVDPLPPPEAPLRSFVLGEPGPGRGMNFQINGEVFDHHRVDTQVRLGTVEDWEIVNPGTMDHPFHLHTNSFQILDAQGQPERAWKDVMLVRAGQRRRFRVRFADFAGKAAYHCHILDHEDLGMMGVIEVLG
;
A
#
# COMPACT_ATOMS: atom_id res chain seq x y z
N MET A 1 3.59 19.11 -58.26
CA MET A 1 4.08 19.37 -56.92
C MET A 1 3.17 18.57 -55.97
N GLY A 2 3.59 17.40 -55.59
CA GLY A 2 2.82 16.51 -54.73
C GLY A 2 3.27 16.69 -53.28
N ALA A 3 2.35 17.02 -52.41
CA ALA A 3 2.57 17.05 -50.97
C ALA A 3 2.37 15.65 -50.42
N GLY A 4 3.47 15.03 -49.98
CA GLY A 4 3.45 13.76 -49.28
C GLY A 4 2.96 14.00 -47.83
N ALA A 5 1.77 13.51 -47.50
CA ALA A 5 1.30 13.39 -46.13
C ALA A 5 2.02 12.19 -45.45
N ALA A 6 2.86 12.50 -44.47
CA ALA A 6 3.44 11.47 -43.61
C ALA A 6 2.33 10.93 -42.70
N LEU A 7 1.97 9.64 -42.89
CA LEU A 7 1.16 8.88 -41.92
C LEU A 7 2.02 8.65 -40.68
N LEU A 8 1.75 9.41 -39.64
CA LEU A 8 2.16 9.06 -38.27
C LEU A 8 1.31 7.85 -37.86
N ALA A 9 1.91 6.66 -37.91
CA ALA A 9 1.32 5.45 -37.36
C ALA A 9 1.19 5.64 -35.83
N THR A 10 -0.02 5.85 -35.38
CA THR A 10 -0.37 5.81 -33.96
C THR A 10 -0.21 4.37 -33.48
N LEU A 11 0.86 4.07 -32.75
CA LEU A 11 0.97 2.84 -31.98
C LEU A 11 -0.26 2.71 -31.07
N PRO A 12 -0.88 1.53 -30.96
CA PRO A 12 -2.02 1.33 -30.10
C PRO A 12 -1.63 1.68 -28.64
N ALA A 13 -2.52 2.37 -27.93
CA ALA A 13 -2.34 2.82 -26.57
C ALA A 13 -1.99 1.71 -25.54
N ALA A 14 -2.15 0.46 -25.93
CA ALA A 14 -1.89 -0.74 -25.14
C ALA A 14 -0.39 -1.05 -24.83
N LEU A 15 0.55 -0.24 -25.28
CA LEU A 15 1.99 -0.49 -25.07
C LEU A 15 2.71 0.63 -24.28
N ARG A 16 1.99 1.55 -23.65
CA ARG A 16 2.60 2.43 -22.67
C ARG A 16 2.75 1.66 -21.36
N GLY A 17 3.98 1.37 -20.95
CA GLY A 17 4.27 0.82 -19.62
C GLY A 17 3.79 1.76 -18.53
N ALA A 18 3.39 1.23 -17.37
CA ALA A 18 2.86 1.97 -16.22
C ALA A 18 3.90 2.87 -15.50
N GLU A 19 5.04 3.17 -16.10
CA GLU A 19 6.12 3.94 -15.48
C GLU A 19 6.12 5.41 -15.95
N SER A 20 5.18 6.21 -15.43
CA SER A 20 5.20 7.66 -15.68
C SER A 20 5.69 8.48 -14.49
N ALA A 21 5.68 7.94 -13.27
CA ALA A 21 6.14 8.68 -12.09
C ALA A 21 7.64 8.96 -12.13
N SER A 22 8.04 10.21 -11.85
CA SER A 22 9.44 10.59 -11.71
C SER A 22 10.07 9.86 -10.52
N VAL A 23 11.40 9.65 -10.59
CA VAL A 23 12.14 8.93 -9.54
C VAL A 23 13.14 9.87 -8.87
N LEU A 24 13.02 9.98 -7.56
CA LEU A 24 13.93 10.72 -6.69
C LEU A 24 14.79 9.71 -5.91
N ARG A 25 16.11 9.71 -6.15
CA ARG A 25 17.03 8.74 -5.57
C ARG A 25 17.98 9.39 -4.58
N SER A 26 18.28 8.68 -3.50
CA SER A 26 19.38 9.07 -2.61
C SER A 26 20.71 9.06 -3.36
N LYS A 27 21.60 9.99 -2.99
CA LYS A 27 22.96 10.10 -3.50
C LYS A 27 23.92 10.28 -2.33
N CYS A 28 24.95 9.46 -2.26
CA CYS A 28 25.94 9.51 -1.18
C CYS A 28 25.30 9.48 0.22
N GLY A 29 24.29 8.65 0.44
CA GLY A 29 23.62 8.51 1.75
C GLY A 29 22.58 9.58 2.08
N LEU A 30 22.20 10.45 1.12
CA LEU A 30 21.23 11.52 1.33
C LEU A 30 20.20 11.54 0.19
N LEU A 31 18.91 11.52 0.55
CA LEU A 31 17.82 11.95 -0.32
C LEU A 31 17.40 13.35 0.11
N GLU A 32 17.72 14.35 -0.68
CA GLU A 32 17.23 15.72 -0.49
C GLU A 32 16.31 16.07 -1.67
N ALA A 33 15.03 16.37 -1.38
CA ALA A 33 14.03 16.60 -2.41
C ALA A 33 12.88 17.47 -1.91
N THR A 34 12.08 17.99 -2.85
CA THR A 34 10.83 18.69 -2.56
C THR A 34 9.66 17.84 -3.04
N ILE A 35 8.65 17.71 -2.18
CA ILE A 35 7.33 17.18 -2.51
C ILE A 35 6.32 18.29 -2.30
N GLU A 36 5.70 18.73 -3.38
CA GLU A 36 4.62 19.73 -3.36
C GLU A 36 3.27 19.01 -3.51
N ALA A 37 2.41 19.15 -2.51
CA ALA A 37 1.02 18.70 -2.60
C ALA A 37 0.16 19.83 -3.20
N GLY A 38 -0.53 19.57 -4.31
CA GLY A 38 -1.37 20.56 -4.96
C GLY A 38 -2.27 19.95 -6.04
N ASP A 39 -3.30 20.69 -6.46
CA ASP A 39 -4.23 20.23 -7.49
C ASP A 39 -3.64 20.40 -8.90
N ALA A 40 -3.80 19.36 -9.73
CA ALA A 40 -3.39 19.37 -11.13
C ALA A 40 -4.33 18.53 -12.01
N TRP A 41 -4.33 18.84 -13.32
CA TRP A 41 -4.94 17.97 -14.31
C TRP A 41 -3.96 16.88 -14.72
N VAL A 42 -4.33 15.63 -14.50
CA VAL A 42 -3.52 14.44 -14.78
C VAL A 42 -4.23 13.57 -15.80
N LEU A 43 -3.47 12.99 -16.74
CA LEU A 43 -3.99 12.01 -17.68
C LEU A 43 -4.09 10.65 -16.98
N LEU A 44 -5.30 10.15 -16.79
CA LEU A 44 -5.57 8.79 -16.29
C LEU A 44 -6.08 7.92 -17.44
N GLY A 45 -5.25 7.00 -17.90
CA GLY A 45 -5.57 6.23 -19.10
C GLY A 45 -5.76 7.10 -20.33
N ALA A 46 -7.01 7.31 -20.76
CA ALA A 46 -7.35 8.12 -21.95
C ALA A 46 -8.05 9.45 -21.60
N SER A 47 -8.27 9.75 -20.33
CA SER A 47 -9.05 10.91 -19.89
C SER A 47 -8.29 11.76 -18.88
N TYR A 48 -8.47 13.07 -18.95
CA TYR A 48 -7.94 13.96 -17.91
C TYR A 48 -8.84 13.96 -16.69
N ALA A 49 -8.20 13.98 -15.50
CA ALA A 49 -8.86 14.15 -14.22
C ALA A 49 -8.17 15.25 -13.41
N ARG A 50 -8.96 16.03 -12.66
CA ARG A 50 -8.44 17.00 -11.71
C ARG A 50 -8.20 16.31 -10.37
N LEU A 51 -6.94 16.18 -10.01
CA LEU A 51 -6.49 15.41 -8.84
C LEU A 51 -5.68 16.28 -7.90
N SER A 52 -5.69 15.93 -6.62
CA SER A 52 -4.64 16.37 -5.71
C SER A 52 -3.43 15.46 -5.91
N THR A 53 -2.27 16.05 -6.15
CA THR A 53 -1.08 15.37 -6.66
C THR A 53 0.13 15.68 -5.79
N TYR A 54 1.14 14.83 -5.84
CA TYR A 54 2.49 15.18 -5.44
C TYR A 54 3.32 15.52 -6.67
N ASN A 55 3.85 16.75 -6.74
CA ASN A 55 4.64 17.30 -7.86
C ASN A 55 3.92 17.19 -9.22
N GLY A 56 2.60 17.40 -9.25
CA GLY A 56 1.78 17.35 -10.47
C GLY A 56 1.56 15.95 -11.03
N GLN A 57 1.83 14.89 -10.27
CA GLN A 57 1.74 13.48 -10.69
C GLN A 57 0.83 12.68 -9.75
N ALA A 58 0.16 11.68 -10.28
CA ALA A 58 -0.59 10.66 -9.54
C ALA A 58 -0.42 9.30 -10.25
N PRO A 59 0.31 8.34 -9.64
CA PRO A 59 0.98 8.45 -8.35
C PRO A 59 2.10 9.49 -8.35
N GLY A 60 2.42 10.02 -7.16
CA GLY A 60 3.52 10.94 -6.93
C GLY A 60 4.90 10.33 -7.22
N PRO A 61 5.99 11.13 -7.13
CA PRO A 61 7.35 10.65 -7.38
C PRO A 61 7.68 9.40 -6.58
N ARG A 62 8.36 8.44 -7.21
CA ARG A 62 8.92 7.29 -6.50
C ARG A 62 10.22 7.69 -5.80
N LEU A 63 10.26 7.49 -4.46
CA LEU A 63 11.47 7.69 -3.67
C LEU A 63 12.26 6.39 -3.61
N GLU A 64 13.56 6.43 -3.93
CA GLU A 64 14.44 5.26 -3.84
C GLU A 64 15.59 5.53 -2.87
N LEU A 65 15.71 4.69 -1.84
CA LEU A 65 16.62 4.80 -0.70
C LEU A 65 17.38 3.49 -0.50
N ARG A 66 18.39 3.53 0.38
CA ARG A 66 19.03 2.36 0.99
C ARG A 66 18.98 2.45 2.50
N ALA A 67 19.11 1.33 3.19
CA ALA A 67 19.31 1.32 4.64
C ALA A 67 20.50 2.21 5.01
N GLY A 68 20.37 3.01 6.07
CA GLY A 68 21.36 4.00 6.50
C GLY A 68 21.28 5.36 5.80
N ASP A 69 20.47 5.51 4.75
CA ASP A 69 20.31 6.82 4.10
C ASP A 69 19.52 7.79 4.99
N THR A 70 19.92 9.06 4.92
CA THR A 70 19.16 10.17 5.49
C THR A 70 18.19 10.73 4.44
N VAL A 71 16.97 10.98 4.84
CA VAL A 71 15.95 11.67 4.05
C VAL A 71 15.79 13.08 4.59
N ARG A 72 15.87 14.08 3.71
CA ARG A 72 15.47 15.46 3.96
C ARG A 72 14.46 15.84 2.89
N LEU A 73 13.17 15.77 3.24
CA LEU A 73 12.07 15.99 2.32
C LEU A 73 11.36 17.29 2.66
N HIS A 74 11.53 18.29 1.82
CA HIS A 74 10.81 19.56 1.95
C HIS A 74 9.38 19.37 1.41
N PHE A 75 8.41 19.26 2.31
CA PHE A 75 6.99 19.17 1.96
C PHE A 75 6.37 20.56 1.90
N ALA A 76 5.80 20.92 0.75
CA ALA A 76 5.08 22.18 0.52
C ALA A 76 3.59 21.89 0.31
N ASN A 77 2.75 22.36 1.22
CA ASN A 77 1.30 22.20 1.09
C ASN A 77 0.69 23.35 0.26
N ARG A 78 0.29 23.06 -0.97
CA ARG A 78 -0.45 23.99 -1.86
C ARG A 78 -1.92 23.61 -2.02
N LEU A 79 -2.41 22.66 -1.24
CA LEU A 79 -3.83 22.35 -1.17
C LEU A 79 -4.58 23.48 -0.49
N ILE A 80 -5.89 23.52 -0.65
CA ILE A 80 -6.78 24.48 0.04
C ILE A 80 -7.02 24.12 1.52
N GLU A 81 -6.53 22.97 1.96
CA GLU A 81 -6.71 22.41 3.28
C GLU A 81 -5.37 21.98 3.89
N ALA A 82 -5.36 21.76 5.18
CA ALA A 82 -4.19 21.20 5.85
C ALA A 82 -3.91 19.76 5.41
N SER A 83 -2.64 19.36 5.47
CA SER A 83 -2.18 18.01 5.12
C SER A 83 -0.95 17.64 5.92
N ASN A 84 -0.48 16.41 5.76
CA ASN A 84 0.80 15.93 6.28
C ASN A 84 1.31 14.77 5.42
N LEU A 85 2.45 14.16 5.82
CA LEU A 85 2.96 12.93 5.24
C LEU A 85 3.12 11.87 6.32
N HIS A 86 2.73 10.66 5.98
CA HIS A 86 3.07 9.40 6.63
C HIS A 86 3.93 8.56 5.70
N PHE A 87 5.01 7.99 6.25
CA PHE A 87 5.92 7.10 5.53
C PHE A 87 5.58 5.64 5.87
N HIS A 88 4.55 5.14 5.25
CA HIS A 88 3.90 3.88 5.57
C HIS A 88 4.85 2.68 5.48
N GLY A 89 5.00 1.99 6.60
CA GLY A 89 5.79 0.78 6.74
C GLY A 89 7.25 0.99 7.08
N LEU A 90 7.78 2.22 7.01
CA LEU A 90 9.15 2.47 7.42
C LEU A 90 9.30 2.37 8.94
N HIS A 91 10.41 1.76 9.38
CA HIS A 91 10.82 1.76 10.77
C HIS A 91 11.67 2.99 11.06
N ILE A 92 11.01 4.11 11.42
CA ILE A 92 11.60 5.42 11.66
C ILE A 92 10.95 6.09 12.87
N PRO A 93 11.56 7.15 13.48
CA PRO A 93 10.99 7.80 14.66
C PRO A 93 9.55 8.33 14.41
N PRO A 94 8.60 8.04 15.31
CA PRO A 94 7.21 8.54 15.21
C PRO A 94 7.04 9.95 15.80
N SER A 95 8.09 10.76 15.83
CA SER A 95 8.11 12.04 16.54
C SER A 95 8.95 13.09 15.83
N GLY A 96 8.88 14.33 16.31
CA GLY A 96 9.60 15.44 15.69
C GLY A 96 9.14 15.68 14.26
N ASN A 97 10.08 15.83 13.35
CA ASN A 97 9.87 16.00 11.91
C ASN A 97 10.10 14.71 11.11
N ALA A 98 10.01 13.54 11.75
CA ALA A 98 10.08 12.24 11.07
C ALA A 98 8.66 11.75 10.74
N ASP A 99 8.26 10.52 11.10
CA ASP A 99 6.93 9.98 10.81
C ASP A 99 5.88 10.40 11.87
N ASN A 100 5.80 11.68 12.17
CA ASN A 100 4.86 12.22 13.14
C ASN A 100 3.51 12.54 12.46
N VAL A 101 2.59 11.58 12.50
CA VAL A 101 1.27 11.70 11.86
C VAL A 101 0.32 12.68 12.56
N PHE A 102 0.69 13.19 13.74
CA PHE A 102 -0.06 14.22 14.47
C PHE A 102 0.31 15.66 14.06
N LEU A 103 1.27 15.82 13.13
CA LEU A 103 1.57 17.12 12.53
C LEU A 103 0.44 17.55 11.61
N GLU A 104 0.15 18.83 11.64
CA GLU A 104 -0.76 19.51 10.73
C GLU A 104 -0.02 20.64 10.02
N ILE A 105 0.05 20.57 8.69
CA ILE A 105 0.71 21.57 7.85
C ILE A 105 -0.40 22.35 7.13
N PRO A 106 -0.68 23.60 7.54
CA PRO A 106 -1.73 24.41 6.94
C PRO A 106 -1.53 24.66 5.46
N SER A 107 -2.62 25.04 4.77
CA SER A 107 -2.58 25.51 3.39
C SER A 107 -1.57 26.66 3.21
N GLY A 108 -0.71 26.54 2.20
CA GLY A 108 0.34 27.51 1.89
C GLY A 108 1.61 27.38 2.73
N GLU A 109 1.64 26.55 3.75
CA GLU A 109 2.81 26.33 4.60
C GLU A 109 3.67 25.15 4.12
N SER A 110 4.83 25.00 4.75
CA SER A 110 5.80 23.97 4.41
C SER A 110 6.46 23.42 5.68
N LEU A 111 6.88 22.15 5.62
CA LEU A 111 7.66 21.49 6.67
C LEU A 111 8.78 20.66 6.02
N THR A 112 9.93 20.61 6.65
CA THR A 112 10.97 19.67 6.26
C THR A 112 10.91 18.43 7.13
N TYR A 113 10.55 17.29 6.55
CA TYR A 113 10.68 15.98 7.17
C TYR A 113 12.14 15.55 7.11
N GLU A 114 12.66 15.08 8.24
CA GLU A 114 14.05 14.61 8.32
C GLU A 114 14.16 13.38 9.21
N PHE A 115 14.72 12.30 8.65
CA PHE A 115 15.00 11.06 9.36
C PHE A 115 16.12 10.28 8.68
N THR A 116 16.73 9.35 9.43
CA THR A 116 17.71 8.40 8.89
C THR A 116 17.14 6.99 9.03
N LEU A 117 17.17 6.21 7.95
CA LEU A 117 16.80 4.80 8.00
C LEU A 117 17.82 4.03 8.85
N PRO A 118 17.40 3.12 9.73
CA PRO A 118 18.31 2.20 10.41
C PRO A 118 19.17 1.42 9.41
N GLN A 119 20.42 1.11 9.80
CA GLN A 119 21.35 0.36 8.95
C GLN A 119 20.86 -1.06 8.60
N ASN A 120 20.01 -1.61 9.44
CA ASN A 120 19.38 -2.92 9.28
C ASN A 120 17.94 -2.85 8.75
N HIS A 121 17.52 -1.69 8.25
CA HIS A 121 16.17 -1.56 7.68
C HIS A 121 15.99 -2.50 6.50
N PRO A 122 14.92 -3.34 6.46
CA PRO A 122 14.71 -4.31 5.39
C PRO A 122 14.55 -3.64 4.02
N PRO A 123 15.12 -4.22 2.95
CA PRO A 123 14.76 -3.82 1.60
C PRO A 123 13.32 -4.22 1.28
N GLY A 124 12.61 -3.39 0.52
CA GLY A 124 11.21 -3.68 0.21
C GLY A 124 10.47 -2.54 -0.46
N THR A 125 9.17 -2.73 -0.55
CA THR A 125 8.23 -1.77 -1.14
C THR A 125 7.44 -1.11 -0.02
N TYR A 126 7.60 0.18 0.10
CA TYR A 126 6.95 1.08 1.04
C TYR A 126 6.23 2.18 0.28
N TRP A 127 5.57 3.10 0.98
CA TRP A 127 4.89 4.20 0.32
C TRP A 127 4.70 5.41 1.24
N TYR A 128 4.23 6.52 0.70
CA TYR A 128 3.91 7.71 1.47
C TYR A 128 2.57 8.28 1.04
N HIS A 129 1.81 8.77 2.00
CA HIS A 129 0.46 9.32 1.81
C HIS A 129 0.08 10.27 2.95
N PRO A 130 -1.01 11.07 2.80
CA PRO A 130 -1.48 11.92 3.89
C PRO A 130 -2.14 11.09 4.99
N HIS A 131 -2.00 11.55 6.23
CA HIS A 131 -2.56 10.89 7.42
C HIS A 131 -3.24 11.88 8.39
N LEU A 132 -3.66 13.03 7.90
CA LEU A 132 -4.37 14.01 8.73
C LEU A 132 -5.78 13.50 9.04
N HIS A 133 -6.06 13.22 10.32
CA HIS A 133 -7.33 12.65 10.77
C HIS A 133 -8.54 13.47 10.30
N GLY A 134 -9.57 12.80 9.82
CA GLY A 134 -10.80 13.40 9.26
C GLY A 134 -10.68 13.80 7.78
N SER A 135 -9.46 13.69 7.18
CA SER A 135 -9.23 13.98 5.76
C SER A 135 -8.34 12.98 5.03
N ALA A 136 -7.80 11.97 5.72
CA ALA A 136 -6.92 10.96 5.14
C ALA A 136 -7.57 10.23 3.94
N ALA A 137 -8.78 9.72 4.12
CA ALA A 137 -9.53 9.06 3.05
C ALA A 137 -9.82 9.98 1.85
N ARG A 138 -10.18 11.23 2.11
CA ARG A 138 -10.46 12.21 1.06
C ARG A 138 -9.20 12.56 0.29
N GLN A 139 -8.12 12.90 0.97
CA GLN A 139 -6.86 13.28 0.35
C GLN A 139 -6.24 12.12 -0.44
N LEU A 140 -6.24 10.90 0.11
CA LEU A 140 -5.79 9.73 -0.63
C LEU A 140 -6.68 9.47 -1.85
N SER A 141 -8.01 9.51 -1.73
CA SER A 141 -8.92 9.26 -2.87
C SER A 141 -8.74 10.27 -3.99
N ARG A 142 -8.32 11.50 -3.68
CA ARG A 142 -8.03 12.56 -4.64
C ARG A 142 -6.68 12.40 -5.34
N GLY A 143 -5.77 11.49 -4.88
CA GLY A 143 -4.56 11.14 -5.62
C GLY A 143 -3.24 11.21 -4.85
N LEU A 144 -3.26 11.68 -3.60
CA LEU A 144 -2.05 11.86 -2.80
C LEU A 144 -1.49 10.51 -2.31
N ALA A 145 -0.69 9.87 -3.14
CA ALA A 145 0.06 8.66 -2.83
C ALA A 145 1.33 8.60 -3.68
N GLY A 146 2.42 8.07 -3.12
CA GLY A 146 3.65 7.82 -3.85
C GLY A 146 4.40 6.61 -3.32
N LEU A 147 5.09 5.89 -4.19
CA LEU A 147 5.92 4.75 -3.80
C LEU A 147 7.22 5.19 -3.14
N LEU A 148 7.66 4.38 -2.18
CA LEU A 148 8.97 4.44 -1.60
C LEU A 148 9.60 3.04 -1.67
N VAL A 149 10.82 2.94 -2.17
CA VAL A 149 11.54 1.68 -2.33
C VAL A 149 12.84 1.76 -1.55
N VAL A 150 13.00 0.84 -0.62
CA VAL A 150 14.30 0.63 0.02
C VAL A 150 15.02 -0.46 -0.75
N ARG A 151 16.09 -0.08 -1.45
CA ARG A 151 16.96 -1.00 -2.18
C ARG A 151 17.94 -1.68 -1.24
N GLY A 152 18.27 -2.94 -1.51
CA GLY A 152 19.23 -3.69 -0.70
C GLY A 152 19.56 -5.06 -1.26
N GLU A 153 20.03 -5.96 -0.39
CA GLU A 153 20.55 -7.28 -0.76
C GLU A 153 19.55 -8.12 -1.59
N LEU A 154 18.24 -7.95 -1.35
CA LEU A 154 17.22 -8.61 -2.17
C LEU A 154 17.35 -8.28 -3.65
N ASP A 155 17.70 -7.02 -3.97
CA ASP A 155 17.80 -6.53 -5.36
C ASP A 155 19.10 -6.99 -6.04
N ASP A 156 20.11 -7.39 -5.25
CA ASP A 156 21.42 -7.84 -5.72
C ASP A 156 21.44 -9.36 -6.01
N ILE A 157 20.38 -10.10 -5.70
CA ILE A 157 20.23 -11.53 -6.06
C ILE A 157 20.21 -11.62 -7.60
N PRO A 158 21.13 -12.42 -8.22
CA PRO A 158 21.31 -12.42 -9.68
C PRO A 158 20.03 -12.65 -10.48
N GLU A 159 19.17 -13.58 -10.04
CA GLU A 159 17.90 -13.89 -10.67
C GLU A 159 16.91 -12.72 -10.60
N LEU A 160 16.93 -11.96 -9.50
CA LEU A 160 16.08 -10.78 -9.33
C LEU A 160 16.65 -9.56 -10.07
N ALA A 161 17.96 -9.41 -10.11
CA ALA A 161 18.63 -8.36 -10.87
C ALA A 161 18.42 -8.54 -12.39
N ALA A 162 18.25 -9.79 -12.86
CA ALA A 162 17.99 -10.11 -14.26
C ALA A 162 16.50 -10.05 -14.63
N ALA A 163 15.58 -9.97 -13.65
CA ALA A 163 14.15 -9.87 -13.91
C ALA A 163 13.77 -8.45 -14.37
N ASN A 164 12.76 -8.36 -15.23
CA ASN A 164 12.19 -7.06 -15.61
C ASN A 164 11.31 -6.56 -14.46
N GLU A 165 11.82 -5.54 -13.75
CA GLU A 165 11.12 -4.95 -12.59
C GLU A 165 10.09 -3.91 -13.03
N HIS A 166 8.88 -3.98 -12.46
CA HIS A 166 7.80 -3.03 -12.68
C HIS A 166 7.11 -2.68 -11.35
N PHE A 167 6.59 -1.45 -11.26
CA PHE A 167 5.93 -0.90 -10.08
C PHE A 167 4.45 -0.71 -10.37
N LEU A 168 3.60 -1.46 -9.67
CA LEU A 168 2.16 -1.45 -9.86
C LEU A 168 1.49 -0.77 -8.66
N VAL A 169 1.19 0.51 -8.80
CA VAL A 169 0.36 1.23 -7.82
C VAL A 169 -1.10 1.06 -8.23
N LEU A 170 -1.80 0.16 -7.56
CA LEU A 170 -3.22 -0.09 -7.81
C LEU A 170 -4.05 0.96 -7.10
N LYS A 171 -4.90 1.63 -7.84
CA LYS A 171 -5.77 2.68 -7.31
C LYS A 171 -7.08 2.73 -8.04
N ASP A 172 -8.15 3.05 -7.32
CA ASP A 172 -9.47 3.28 -7.89
C ASP A 172 -9.90 4.74 -7.76
N TRP A 173 -10.74 5.19 -8.70
CA TRP A 173 -11.15 6.57 -8.85
C TRP A 173 -12.66 6.66 -9.08
N ALA A 174 -13.31 7.51 -8.30
CA ALA A 174 -14.71 7.89 -8.51
C ALA A 174 -14.71 9.27 -9.21
N LEU A 175 -14.88 9.27 -10.54
CA LEU A 175 -14.83 10.46 -11.36
C LEU A 175 -16.20 10.75 -11.96
N ASP A 176 -16.52 12.03 -12.09
CA ASP A 176 -17.64 12.48 -12.93
C ASP A 176 -17.23 12.55 -14.41
N ARG A 177 -18.18 12.89 -15.28
CA ARG A 177 -17.93 13.01 -16.73
C ARG A 177 -16.98 14.17 -17.12
N ASN A 178 -16.71 15.09 -16.21
CA ASN A 178 -15.79 16.22 -16.42
C ASN A 178 -14.39 15.91 -15.86
N GLY A 179 -14.17 14.73 -15.26
CA GLY A 179 -12.92 14.35 -14.63
C GLY A 179 -12.72 14.88 -13.21
N GLU A 180 -13.78 15.36 -12.57
CA GLU A 180 -13.73 15.77 -11.15
C GLU A 180 -14.00 14.59 -10.23
N ILE A 181 -13.33 14.56 -9.07
CA ILE A 181 -13.54 13.52 -8.04
C ILE A 181 -14.94 13.69 -7.43
N LEU A 182 -15.71 12.62 -7.44
CA LEU A 182 -17.01 12.54 -6.78
C LEU A 182 -16.85 12.39 -5.27
N GLU A 183 -17.58 13.21 -4.52
CA GLU A 183 -17.65 13.04 -3.07
C GLU A 183 -18.49 11.80 -2.71
N PRO A 184 -18.04 10.97 -1.77
CA PRO A 184 -18.76 9.77 -1.39
C PRO A 184 -20.04 10.12 -0.61
N SER A 185 -21.11 9.37 -0.83
CA SER A 185 -22.28 9.37 0.04
C SER A 185 -21.91 8.87 1.44
N MET A 186 -22.75 9.14 2.45
CA MET A 186 -22.55 8.62 3.80
C MET A 186 -22.49 7.09 3.81
N MET A 187 -23.31 6.39 3.01
CA MET A 187 -23.25 4.93 2.90
C MET A 187 -21.90 4.45 2.36
N GLN A 188 -21.33 5.11 1.35
CA GLN A 188 -20.00 4.79 0.83
C GLN A 188 -18.90 5.05 1.85
N ARG A 189 -19.01 6.08 2.68
CA ARG A 189 -18.08 6.31 3.79
C ARG A 189 -18.19 5.20 4.85
N MET A 190 -19.42 4.77 5.16
CA MET A 190 -19.68 3.70 6.12
C MET A 190 -19.17 2.33 5.66
N THR A 191 -19.24 2.05 4.37
CA THR A 191 -18.76 0.79 3.79
C THR A 191 -17.36 0.88 3.19
N GLY A 192 -16.72 2.07 3.24
CA GLY A 192 -15.49 2.40 2.54
C GLY A 192 -15.76 2.75 1.07
N ARG A 193 -15.26 3.93 0.64
CA ARG A 193 -15.46 4.44 -0.73
C ARG A 193 -14.74 3.58 -1.77
N GLU A 194 -15.40 3.34 -2.90
CA GLU A 194 -14.78 2.72 -4.08
C GLU A 194 -15.16 3.47 -5.34
N GLY A 195 -14.21 3.60 -6.26
CA GLY A 195 -14.39 4.19 -7.56
C GLY A 195 -14.64 3.15 -8.65
N SER A 196 -15.19 3.55 -9.79
CA SER A 196 -15.45 2.66 -10.91
C SER A 196 -14.28 2.53 -11.91
N LEU A 197 -13.38 3.51 -11.94
CA LEU A 197 -12.18 3.47 -12.77
C LEU A 197 -11.03 2.91 -11.93
N VAL A 198 -10.39 1.84 -12.40
CA VAL A 198 -9.18 1.28 -11.76
C VAL A 198 -7.98 1.52 -12.66
N THR A 199 -6.88 1.97 -12.05
CA THR A 199 -5.60 2.19 -12.73
C THR A 199 -4.48 1.40 -12.09
N VAL A 200 -3.45 1.12 -12.90
CA VAL A 200 -2.13 0.66 -12.50
C VAL A 200 -1.16 1.80 -12.81
N GLY A 201 -0.72 2.50 -11.78
CA GLY A 201 -0.10 3.81 -11.97
C GLY A 201 -1.12 4.82 -12.50
N ASP A 202 -0.77 5.49 -13.59
CA ASP A 202 -1.66 6.42 -14.34
C ASP A 202 -2.42 5.75 -15.50
N SER A 203 -2.21 4.44 -15.71
CA SER A 203 -2.66 3.73 -16.90
C SER A 203 -3.80 2.76 -16.61
N VAL A 204 -4.71 2.63 -17.56
CA VAL A 204 -5.77 1.61 -17.56
C VAL A 204 -5.30 0.44 -18.41
N ASN A 205 -5.24 -0.76 -17.82
CA ASN A 205 -4.80 -1.99 -18.46
C ASN A 205 -3.46 -1.83 -19.24
N PRO A 206 -2.34 -1.43 -18.56
CA PRO A 206 -1.05 -1.35 -19.22
C PRO A 206 -0.56 -2.72 -19.69
N GLY A 207 0.29 -2.73 -20.73
CA GLY A 207 0.93 -3.94 -21.27
C GLY A 207 2.33 -4.14 -20.70
N PHE A 208 2.65 -5.37 -20.28
CA PHE A 208 3.97 -5.79 -19.84
C PHE A 208 4.51 -6.88 -20.78
N LYS A 209 5.73 -6.70 -21.28
CA LYS A 209 6.38 -7.68 -22.13
C LYS A 209 7.09 -8.74 -21.29
N LEU A 210 6.89 -10.01 -21.62
CA LEU A 210 7.56 -11.14 -21.00
C LEU A 210 8.14 -12.04 -22.10
N GLN A 211 9.42 -12.35 -22.02
CA GLN A 211 10.03 -13.34 -22.89
C GLN A 211 9.75 -14.77 -22.39
N SER A 212 9.57 -15.72 -23.30
CA SER A 212 9.63 -17.15 -22.93
C SER A 212 10.97 -17.45 -22.27
N GLY A 213 10.96 -18.03 -21.07
CA GLY A 213 12.15 -18.21 -20.22
C GLY A 213 12.57 -16.98 -19.42
N GLY A 214 11.93 -15.84 -19.62
CA GLY A 214 12.18 -14.61 -18.84
C GLY A 214 11.46 -14.57 -17.49
N MET A 215 11.57 -13.44 -16.81
CA MET A 215 10.94 -13.20 -15.52
C MET A 215 10.51 -11.75 -15.37
N LEU A 216 9.28 -11.52 -14.92
CA LEU A 216 8.83 -10.22 -14.44
C LEU A 216 8.92 -10.19 -12.90
N ARG A 217 9.32 -9.05 -12.36
CA ARG A 217 9.18 -8.73 -10.94
C ARG A 217 8.20 -7.59 -10.80
N PHE A 218 7.06 -7.84 -10.18
CA PHE A 218 6.07 -6.82 -9.85
C PHE A 218 6.17 -6.43 -8.39
N ARG A 219 6.41 -5.14 -8.14
CA ARG A 219 6.23 -4.52 -6.83
C ARG A 219 4.86 -3.89 -6.80
N ILE A 220 3.94 -4.48 -6.05
CA ILE A 220 2.53 -4.12 -6.07
C ILE A 220 2.17 -3.41 -4.76
N LEU A 221 1.57 -2.24 -4.87
CA LEU A 221 0.97 -1.48 -3.77
C LEU A 221 -0.53 -1.37 -4.02
N ASN A 222 -1.34 -1.67 -3.02
CA ASN A 222 -2.74 -1.24 -2.98
C ASN A 222 -2.84 0.14 -2.34
N ALA A 223 -2.89 1.19 -3.16
CA ALA A 223 -3.04 2.59 -2.75
C ALA A 223 -4.51 3.08 -2.79
N SER A 224 -5.47 2.18 -2.88
CA SER A 224 -6.89 2.51 -2.78
C SER A 224 -7.29 2.80 -1.34
N PRO A 225 -8.17 3.77 -1.08
CA PRO A 225 -8.59 4.08 0.29
C PRO A 225 -9.38 2.96 0.96
N SER A 226 -10.03 2.08 0.17
CA SER A 226 -10.94 1.05 0.71
C SER A 226 -11.08 -0.20 -0.15
N ARG A 227 -10.66 -0.16 -1.43
CA ARG A 227 -10.83 -1.30 -2.35
C ARG A 227 -9.83 -2.41 -2.06
N PHE A 228 -10.32 -3.64 -2.05
CA PHE A 228 -9.51 -4.85 -2.02
C PHE A 228 -9.23 -5.34 -3.43
N TYR A 229 -8.04 -5.88 -3.67
CA TYR A 229 -7.69 -6.53 -4.93
C TYR A 229 -7.38 -8.00 -4.69
N ARG A 230 -8.12 -8.87 -5.38
CA ARG A 230 -7.85 -10.31 -5.41
C ARG A 230 -7.17 -10.65 -6.74
N LEU A 231 -5.86 -10.65 -6.72
CA LEU A 231 -5.01 -10.72 -7.91
C LEU A 231 -4.80 -12.14 -8.37
N LYS A 232 -4.92 -12.36 -9.68
CA LYS A 232 -4.59 -13.61 -10.36
C LYS A 232 -4.04 -13.30 -11.76
N ILE A 233 -3.00 -14.02 -12.18
CA ILE A 233 -2.57 -14.00 -13.57
C ILE A 233 -3.07 -15.27 -14.25
N GLU A 234 -3.68 -15.12 -15.43
CA GLU A 234 -4.18 -16.26 -16.20
C GLU A 234 -3.02 -17.21 -16.51
N ASP A 235 -3.21 -18.50 -16.23
CA ASP A 235 -2.30 -19.59 -16.52
C ASP A 235 -0.85 -19.44 -15.98
N HIS A 236 -0.64 -18.57 -14.99
CA HIS A 236 0.65 -18.37 -14.34
C HIS A 236 0.50 -18.37 -12.83
N PRO A 237 1.31 -19.15 -12.10
CA PRO A 237 1.46 -18.99 -10.66
C PRO A 237 2.19 -17.68 -10.36
N LEU A 238 1.86 -17.08 -9.22
CA LEU A 238 2.57 -15.95 -8.65
C LEU A 238 3.57 -16.46 -7.60
N PHE A 239 4.81 -15.99 -7.64
CA PHE A 239 5.80 -16.35 -6.63
C PHE A 239 6.05 -15.14 -5.74
N VAL A 240 5.45 -15.15 -4.54
CA VAL A 240 5.65 -14.08 -3.55
C VAL A 240 7.07 -14.13 -3.02
N ILE A 241 7.77 -13.01 -3.07
CA ILE A 241 9.17 -12.87 -2.62
C ILE A 241 9.35 -11.87 -1.47
N ALA A 242 8.41 -10.93 -1.31
CA ALA A 242 8.38 -10.00 -0.20
C ALA A 242 6.95 -9.60 0.14
N THR A 243 6.73 -9.22 1.38
CA THR A 243 5.50 -8.63 1.91
C THR A 243 5.78 -7.22 2.43
N ASP A 244 4.83 -6.60 3.11
CA ASP A 244 4.89 -5.19 3.56
C ASP A 244 6.24 -4.80 4.20
N GLY A 245 6.72 -5.61 5.13
CA GLY A 245 7.91 -5.30 5.93
C GLY A 245 9.21 -5.89 5.39
N GLY A 246 9.23 -6.46 4.18
CA GLY A 246 10.46 -6.96 3.58
C GLY A 246 10.39 -8.36 2.98
N PRO A 247 11.56 -8.96 2.64
CA PRO A 247 11.63 -10.22 1.92
C PRO A 247 11.17 -11.42 2.75
N LEU A 248 10.72 -12.46 2.03
CA LEU A 248 10.49 -13.81 2.56
C LEU A 248 11.80 -14.62 2.58
N PRO A 249 11.87 -15.76 3.30
CA PRO A 249 13.03 -16.64 3.24
C PRO A 249 13.29 -17.24 1.86
N ALA A 250 12.23 -17.56 1.13
CA ALA A 250 12.25 -18.13 -0.21
C ALA A 250 10.96 -17.77 -0.96
N PRO A 251 10.94 -17.89 -2.30
CA PRO A 251 9.71 -17.65 -3.06
C PRO A 251 8.60 -18.63 -2.68
N VAL A 252 7.39 -18.11 -2.49
CA VAL A 252 6.19 -18.88 -2.17
C VAL A 252 5.24 -18.85 -3.35
N ALA A 253 4.96 -20.01 -3.96
CA ALA A 253 4.03 -20.14 -5.07
C ALA A 253 2.58 -20.03 -4.58
N VAL A 254 1.79 -19.17 -5.22
CA VAL A 254 0.36 -19.00 -4.96
C VAL A 254 -0.40 -18.83 -6.28
N GLU A 255 -1.67 -19.23 -6.30
CA GLU A 255 -2.53 -19.04 -7.47
C GLU A 255 -3.18 -17.64 -7.51
N GLU A 256 -3.38 -17.05 -6.34
CA GLU A 256 -4.00 -15.73 -6.19
C GLU A 256 -3.56 -15.06 -4.89
N ILE A 257 -3.62 -13.73 -4.88
CA ILE A 257 -3.24 -12.90 -3.73
C ILE A 257 -4.40 -11.96 -3.41
N LEU A 258 -4.86 -11.98 -2.16
CA LEU A 258 -5.76 -10.94 -1.67
C LEU A 258 -4.90 -9.83 -1.05
N LEU A 259 -5.07 -8.61 -1.57
CA LEU A 259 -4.32 -7.43 -1.15
C LEU A 259 -5.31 -6.39 -0.61
N SER A 260 -5.34 -6.22 0.69
CA SER A 260 -6.17 -5.20 1.35
C SER A 260 -5.56 -3.79 1.21
N PRO A 261 -6.33 -2.71 1.44
CA PRO A 261 -5.79 -1.36 1.42
C PRO A 261 -4.53 -1.21 2.26
N GLY A 262 -3.52 -0.54 1.73
CA GLY A 262 -2.22 -0.31 2.38
C GLY A 262 -1.21 -1.44 2.27
N GLU A 263 -1.63 -2.67 1.92
CA GLU A 263 -0.71 -3.79 1.74
C GLU A 263 0.16 -3.66 0.50
N ARG A 264 1.37 -4.23 0.60
CA ARG A 264 2.33 -4.37 -0.50
C ARG A 264 2.76 -5.81 -0.64
N VAL A 265 3.07 -6.18 -1.86
CA VAL A 265 3.63 -7.49 -2.17
C VAL A 265 4.59 -7.38 -3.35
N ASP A 266 5.75 -8.04 -3.27
CA ASP A 266 6.62 -8.25 -4.41
C ASP A 266 6.43 -9.67 -4.92
N VAL A 267 6.22 -9.82 -6.23
CA VAL A 267 5.99 -11.13 -6.86
C VAL A 267 6.85 -11.31 -8.10
N LEU A 268 7.22 -12.55 -8.36
CA LEU A 268 7.84 -12.96 -9.63
C LEU A 268 6.80 -13.69 -10.48
N VAL A 269 6.88 -13.46 -11.78
CA VAL A 269 6.13 -14.18 -12.81
C VAL A 269 7.12 -14.76 -13.82
N GLN A 270 7.18 -16.09 -13.91
CA GLN A 270 8.08 -16.76 -14.84
C GLN A 270 7.46 -16.87 -16.22
N GLY A 271 8.27 -16.64 -17.24
CA GLY A 271 7.92 -16.84 -18.65
C GLY A 271 7.84 -18.30 -19.06
N GLN A 272 6.82 -19.01 -18.59
CA GLN A 272 6.65 -20.45 -18.81
C GLN A 272 5.87 -20.80 -20.08
N ARG A 273 5.48 -19.79 -20.87
CA ARG A 273 4.75 -19.97 -22.13
C ARG A 273 5.63 -19.54 -23.31
N ASP A 274 5.29 -20.03 -24.51
CA ASP A 274 6.03 -19.67 -25.72
C ASP A 274 5.50 -18.39 -26.37
N THR A 275 4.18 -18.23 -26.37
CA THR A 275 3.47 -17.10 -26.99
C THR A 275 2.17 -16.85 -26.26
N GLY A 276 1.53 -15.73 -26.55
CA GLY A 276 0.19 -15.44 -26.09
C GLY A 276 0.09 -14.12 -25.32
N THR A 277 -1.13 -13.85 -24.93
CA THR A 277 -1.49 -12.67 -24.13
C THR A 277 -2.29 -13.14 -22.91
N TYR A 278 -1.86 -12.75 -21.72
CA TYR A 278 -2.44 -13.17 -20.46
C TYR A 278 -2.79 -11.95 -19.62
N ARG A 279 -3.88 -12.03 -18.88
CA ARG A 279 -4.38 -10.90 -18.08
C ARG A 279 -3.96 -11.06 -16.64
N LEU A 280 -3.54 -9.94 -16.04
CA LEU A 280 -3.58 -9.77 -14.61
C LEU A 280 -5.00 -9.34 -14.24
N LEU A 281 -5.69 -10.16 -13.48
CA LEU A 281 -7.09 -9.99 -13.12
C LEU A 281 -7.23 -9.53 -11.66
N ASN A 282 -8.19 -8.66 -11.41
CA ASN A 282 -8.83 -8.47 -10.13
C ASN A 282 -10.08 -9.33 -10.06
N LEU A 283 -10.06 -10.38 -9.27
CA LEU A 283 -11.21 -11.26 -9.06
C LEU A 283 -12.17 -10.62 -8.07
N PRO A 284 -13.49 -10.90 -8.19
CA PRO A 284 -14.47 -10.40 -7.24
C PRO A 284 -14.13 -10.79 -5.80
N TYR A 285 -14.24 -9.84 -4.89
CA TYR A 285 -14.10 -10.05 -3.46
C TYR A 285 -15.23 -9.39 -2.71
N ASN A 286 -15.81 -10.11 -1.75
CA ASN A 286 -16.84 -9.60 -0.86
C ASN A 286 -16.24 -9.38 0.53
N ARG A 287 -16.03 -8.14 0.90
CA ARG A 287 -15.49 -7.74 2.21
C ARG A 287 -16.55 -7.66 3.32
N GLY A 288 -17.79 -8.11 3.05
CA GLY A 288 -18.89 -7.99 3.99
C GLY A 288 -19.57 -6.62 3.96
N GLY A 289 -20.43 -6.37 4.94
CA GLY A 289 -21.14 -5.11 5.12
C GLY A 289 -22.65 -5.21 5.03
N MET A 290 -23.36 -4.11 5.26
CA MET A 290 -24.82 -4.04 5.35
C MET A 290 -25.59 -4.49 4.09
N GLY A 291 -24.95 -4.63 2.94
CA GLY A 291 -25.56 -5.15 1.72
C GLY A 291 -26.13 -6.56 1.87
N MET A 292 -25.54 -7.39 2.73
CA MET A 292 -26.07 -8.72 3.07
C MET A 292 -27.38 -8.65 3.91
N MET A 293 -27.53 -7.65 4.75
CA MET A 293 -28.74 -7.50 5.59
C MET A 293 -29.97 -7.05 4.79
N MET A 294 -29.78 -6.43 3.62
CA MET A 294 -30.89 -5.98 2.75
C MET A 294 -31.28 -6.98 1.66
N GLY A 295 -30.82 -8.24 1.72
CA GLY A 295 -31.34 -9.34 0.90
C GLY A 295 -31.04 -9.22 -0.60
N GLY A 296 -30.13 -8.37 -1.01
CA GLY A 296 -29.65 -8.33 -2.39
C GLY A 296 -28.66 -9.47 -2.63
N PRO A 297 -28.88 -10.35 -3.65
CA PRO A 297 -27.81 -11.26 -4.03
C PRO A 297 -26.64 -10.41 -4.54
N SER A 298 -25.54 -10.35 -3.79
CA SER A 298 -24.28 -9.87 -4.34
C SER A 298 -23.87 -10.90 -5.41
N ARG A 299 -24.27 -10.65 -6.67
CA ARG A 299 -23.67 -11.34 -7.80
C ARG A 299 -22.17 -11.05 -7.73
N PRO A 300 -21.32 -12.07 -7.70
CA PRO A 300 -19.91 -11.84 -7.91
C PRO A 300 -19.77 -11.03 -9.20
N GLY A 301 -19.15 -9.86 -9.13
CA GLY A 301 -18.83 -9.09 -10.34
C GLY A 301 -18.02 -9.95 -11.31
N ALA A 302 -17.96 -9.57 -12.58
CA ALA A 302 -17.01 -10.21 -13.49
C ALA A 302 -15.57 -9.85 -13.09
N PRO A 303 -14.58 -10.73 -13.33
CA PRO A 303 -13.17 -10.37 -13.19
C PRO A 303 -12.83 -9.12 -14.00
N GLU A 304 -12.09 -8.20 -13.40
CA GLU A 304 -11.63 -6.96 -14.01
C GLU A 304 -10.18 -7.14 -14.49
N THR A 305 -9.87 -6.72 -15.72
CA THR A 305 -8.49 -6.75 -16.22
C THR A 305 -7.73 -5.52 -15.72
N LEU A 306 -6.70 -5.74 -14.91
CA LEU A 306 -5.82 -4.68 -14.39
C LEU A 306 -4.66 -4.40 -15.33
N ALA A 307 -4.09 -5.44 -15.94
CA ALA A 307 -2.96 -5.34 -16.85
C ALA A 307 -2.93 -6.53 -17.82
N THR A 308 -2.13 -6.39 -18.86
CA THR A 308 -1.96 -7.42 -19.90
C THR A 308 -0.48 -7.79 -19.99
N ILE A 309 -0.18 -9.11 -19.95
CA ILE A 309 1.17 -9.65 -20.15
C ILE A 309 1.23 -10.19 -21.58
N VAL A 310 2.17 -9.68 -22.38
CA VAL A 310 2.35 -10.07 -23.76
C VAL A 310 3.66 -10.82 -23.90
N TYR A 311 3.61 -12.05 -24.37
CA TYR A 311 4.81 -12.83 -24.67
C TYR A 311 5.43 -12.38 -25.97
N GLU A 312 6.68 -11.92 -25.91
CA GLU A 312 7.43 -11.40 -27.04
C GLU A 312 8.90 -11.84 -26.97
N GLY A 313 9.28 -12.76 -27.85
CA GLY A 313 10.64 -13.30 -27.90
C GLY A 313 10.89 -14.44 -26.91
N ARG A 314 12.12 -14.95 -26.94
CA ARG A 314 12.59 -16.06 -26.08
C ARG A 314 14.00 -15.77 -25.58
N MET A 315 14.28 -16.08 -24.32
CA MET A 315 15.64 -16.05 -23.78
C MET A 315 16.42 -17.30 -24.21
N GLU A 316 17.72 -17.14 -24.51
CA GLU A 316 18.61 -18.27 -24.79
C GLU A 316 18.78 -19.17 -23.55
N ALA A 317 18.91 -18.56 -22.35
CA ALA A 317 18.99 -19.26 -21.10
C ALA A 317 17.82 -18.81 -20.19
N PRO A 318 16.88 -19.69 -19.87
CA PRO A 318 15.77 -19.37 -18.97
C PRO A 318 16.24 -18.97 -17.58
N LEU A 319 15.60 -17.95 -16.99
CA LEU A 319 15.83 -17.52 -15.63
C LEU A 319 15.19 -18.51 -14.65
N ALA A 320 15.98 -18.97 -13.69
CA ALA A 320 15.48 -19.77 -12.57
C ALA A 320 14.90 -18.88 -11.46
N LEU A 321 14.04 -19.44 -10.64
CA LEU A 321 13.66 -18.79 -9.39
C LEU A 321 14.83 -18.85 -8.39
N PRO A 322 15.08 -17.77 -7.62
CA PRO A 322 16.03 -17.82 -6.53
C PRO A 322 15.60 -18.88 -5.50
N LYS A 323 16.56 -19.60 -4.93
CA LYS A 323 16.27 -20.62 -3.90
C LYS A 323 16.09 -20.03 -2.52
N THR A 324 16.81 -18.96 -2.24
CA THR A 324 16.80 -18.23 -0.97
C THR A 324 16.74 -16.74 -1.24
N LEU A 325 16.08 -15.98 -0.38
CA LEU A 325 15.92 -14.54 -0.53
C LEU A 325 16.54 -13.79 0.66
N ALA A 326 16.21 -14.21 1.88
CA ALA A 326 16.69 -13.58 3.09
C ALA A 326 16.64 -14.54 4.28
N THR A 327 17.27 -14.17 5.39
CA THR A 327 17.02 -14.79 6.69
C THR A 327 15.93 -14.00 7.40
N VAL A 328 14.85 -14.68 7.77
CA VAL A 328 13.75 -14.09 8.54
C VAL A 328 13.60 -14.93 9.82
N ASP A 329 14.13 -14.39 10.90
CA ASP A 329 14.04 -15.06 12.20
C ASP A 329 12.67 -14.79 12.85
N PRO A 330 12.07 -15.78 13.50
CA PRO A 330 10.87 -15.57 14.28
C PRO A 330 11.19 -14.68 15.50
N LEU A 331 10.29 -13.76 15.81
CA LEU A 331 10.38 -12.98 17.03
C LEU A 331 10.33 -13.89 18.25
N PRO A 332 11.12 -13.62 19.31
CA PRO A 332 11.12 -14.41 20.54
C PRO A 332 9.73 -14.36 21.21
N PRO A 333 9.46 -15.29 22.16
CA PRO A 333 8.23 -15.27 22.94
C PRO A 333 7.95 -13.89 23.58
N PRO A 334 6.66 -13.52 23.77
CA PRO A 334 6.31 -12.24 24.35
C PRO A 334 6.73 -12.14 25.82
N GLU A 335 7.09 -10.94 26.26
CA GLU A 335 7.49 -10.61 27.63
C GLU A 335 6.33 -10.03 28.45
N ALA A 336 5.20 -9.73 27.78
CA ALA A 336 4.01 -9.13 28.39
C ALA A 336 2.76 -10.01 28.15
N PRO A 337 1.70 -9.86 28.96
CA PRO A 337 0.41 -10.49 28.71
C PRO A 337 -0.16 -10.13 27.35
N LEU A 338 -0.94 -11.07 26.76
CA LEU A 338 -1.67 -10.83 25.51
C LEU A 338 -2.53 -9.58 25.61
N ARG A 339 -2.36 -8.68 24.66
CA ARG A 339 -3.15 -7.46 24.54
C ARG A 339 -4.25 -7.67 23.49
N SER A 340 -5.49 -7.26 23.80
CA SER A 340 -6.62 -7.47 22.89
C SER A 340 -7.25 -6.13 22.49
N PHE A 341 -7.56 -6.01 21.19
CA PHE A 341 -8.23 -4.85 20.59
C PHE A 341 -9.49 -5.31 19.88
N VAL A 342 -10.63 -4.73 20.23
CA VAL A 342 -11.94 -5.04 19.65
C VAL A 342 -12.32 -3.94 18.68
N LEU A 343 -12.50 -4.29 17.40
CA LEU A 343 -12.94 -3.37 16.36
C LEU A 343 -14.45 -3.19 16.44
N GLY A 344 -14.92 -1.95 16.54
CA GLY A 344 -16.33 -1.60 16.68
C GLY A 344 -16.88 -0.91 15.43
N GLU A 345 -17.92 -1.50 14.83
CA GLU A 345 -18.67 -0.90 13.74
C GLU A 345 -19.80 0.00 14.27
N PRO A 346 -20.24 1.02 13.49
CA PRO A 346 -21.44 1.80 13.79
C PRO A 346 -22.68 0.93 14.04
N GLY A 347 -23.53 1.37 14.98
CA GLY A 347 -24.70 0.61 15.34
C GLY A 347 -25.52 1.25 16.46
N PRO A 348 -26.60 0.59 16.94
CA PRO A 348 -27.40 1.09 18.04
C PRO A 348 -26.54 1.41 19.28
N GLY A 349 -26.64 2.64 19.77
CA GLY A 349 -25.87 3.13 20.92
C GLY A 349 -24.42 3.58 20.61
N ARG A 350 -23.91 3.38 19.37
CA ARG A 350 -22.54 3.76 18.95
C ARG A 350 -22.52 4.94 17.97
N GLY A 351 -23.68 5.39 17.49
CA GLY A 351 -23.75 6.44 16.47
C GLY A 351 -23.18 5.99 15.13
N MET A 352 -22.60 6.93 14.38
CA MET A 352 -22.02 6.73 13.05
C MET A 352 -20.50 6.50 13.08
N ASN A 353 -19.90 6.45 14.27
CA ASN A 353 -18.46 6.35 14.44
C ASN A 353 -18.00 4.89 14.52
N PHE A 354 -16.83 4.63 13.96
CA PHE A 354 -16.07 3.41 14.20
C PHE A 354 -15.23 3.56 15.47
N GLN A 355 -14.86 2.43 16.08
CA GLN A 355 -14.23 2.42 17.40
C GLN A 355 -13.16 1.34 17.49
N ILE A 356 -12.21 1.54 18.40
CA ILE A 356 -11.34 0.46 18.90
C ILE A 356 -11.53 0.41 20.43
N ASN A 357 -11.85 -0.77 20.97
CA ASN A 357 -12.17 -0.99 22.38
C ASN A 357 -13.32 -0.12 22.91
N GLY A 358 -14.27 0.25 22.04
CA GLY A 358 -15.41 1.10 22.41
C GLY A 358 -15.13 2.60 22.39
N GLU A 359 -13.90 3.00 22.06
CA GLU A 359 -13.46 4.39 22.00
C GLU A 359 -13.34 4.87 20.54
N VAL A 360 -13.82 6.08 20.30
CA VAL A 360 -13.56 6.83 19.07
C VAL A 360 -12.21 7.53 19.22
N PHE A 361 -11.47 7.66 18.12
CA PHE A 361 -10.16 8.32 18.14
C PHE A 361 -10.20 9.72 18.78
N ASP A 362 -9.21 9.98 19.62
CA ASP A 362 -8.92 11.27 20.22
C ASP A 362 -7.40 11.45 20.28
N HIS A 363 -6.86 12.40 19.53
CA HIS A 363 -5.42 12.64 19.42
C HIS A 363 -4.76 13.10 20.74
N HIS A 364 -5.54 13.56 21.72
CA HIS A 364 -5.04 13.92 23.04
C HIS A 364 -4.93 12.72 23.99
N ARG A 365 -5.63 11.63 23.68
CA ARG A 365 -5.67 10.43 24.52
C ARG A 365 -4.59 9.44 24.07
N VAL A 366 -3.86 8.86 25.00
CA VAL A 366 -3.04 7.67 24.79
C VAL A 366 -3.88 6.45 25.12
N ASP A 367 -4.18 5.63 24.10
CA ASP A 367 -5.03 4.45 24.26
C ASP A 367 -4.23 3.23 24.72
N THR A 368 -2.95 3.17 24.35
CA THR A 368 -2.07 2.03 24.63
C THR A 368 -0.69 2.52 25.01
N GLN A 369 -0.13 2.00 26.10
CA GLN A 369 1.27 2.20 26.46
C GLN A 369 2.04 0.89 26.43
N VAL A 370 3.23 0.92 25.86
CA VAL A 370 4.18 -0.20 25.77
C VAL A 370 5.57 0.27 26.19
N ARG A 371 6.45 -0.64 26.57
CA ARG A 371 7.83 -0.30 26.90
C ARG A 371 8.76 -0.54 25.71
N LEU A 372 9.68 0.38 25.50
CA LEU A 372 10.73 0.21 24.53
C LEU A 372 11.56 -1.06 24.84
N GLY A 373 11.94 -1.80 23.80
CA GLY A 373 12.70 -3.03 23.90
C GLY A 373 11.85 -4.30 24.10
N THR A 374 10.55 -4.19 24.42
CA THR A 374 9.69 -5.35 24.70
C THR A 374 9.14 -6.02 23.45
N VAL A 375 8.81 -7.30 23.59
CA VAL A 375 8.05 -8.08 22.59
C VAL A 375 6.67 -8.37 23.18
N GLU A 376 5.64 -8.07 22.40
CA GLU A 376 4.24 -8.30 22.80
C GLU A 376 3.48 -9.12 21.74
N ASP A 377 2.52 -9.92 22.17
CA ASP A 377 1.50 -10.54 21.33
C ASP A 377 0.22 -9.70 21.40
N TRP A 378 -0.30 -9.29 20.23
CA TRP A 378 -1.52 -8.54 20.09
C TRP A 378 -2.59 -9.37 19.39
N GLU A 379 -3.81 -9.36 19.92
CA GLU A 379 -4.99 -9.98 19.32
C GLU A 379 -5.94 -8.88 18.84
N ILE A 380 -6.28 -8.90 17.57
CA ILE A 380 -7.29 -8.03 16.98
C ILE A 380 -8.57 -8.86 16.79
N VAL A 381 -9.65 -8.42 17.40
CA VAL A 381 -10.96 -9.07 17.37
C VAL A 381 -11.91 -8.23 16.54
N ASN A 382 -12.44 -8.82 15.48
CA ASN A 382 -13.44 -8.20 14.63
C ASN A 382 -14.79 -8.93 14.82
N PRO A 383 -15.67 -8.48 15.73
CA PRO A 383 -17.00 -9.06 15.89
C PRO A 383 -18.01 -8.54 14.87
N GLY A 384 -17.58 -7.63 14.00
CA GLY A 384 -18.42 -6.93 13.03
C GLY A 384 -18.77 -7.75 11.81
N THR A 385 -19.35 -7.07 10.83
CA THR A 385 -19.87 -7.66 9.58
C THR A 385 -19.01 -7.33 8.37
N MET A 386 -18.03 -6.45 8.51
CA MET A 386 -17.09 -6.04 7.47
C MET A 386 -15.69 -6.52 7.80
N ASP A 387 -14.89 -6.73 6.75
CA ASP A 387 -13.46 -7.02 6.88
C ASP A 387 -12.69 -5.72 7.19
N HIS A 388 -11.75 -5.78 8.12
CA HIS A 388 -10.92 -4.64 8.51
C HIS A 388 -9.43 -4.97 8.40
N PRO A 389 -8.66 -4.30 7.52
CA PRO A 389 -7.20 -4.36 7.57
C PRO A 389 -6.70 -3.50 8.74
N PHE A 390 -5.99 -4.11 9.67
CA PHE A 390 -5.40 -3.44 10.84
C PHE A 390 -3.95 -3.07 10.53
N HIS A 391 -3.60 -1.80 10.66
CA HIS A 391 -2.26 -1.26 10.48
C HIS A 391 -1.66 -0.79 11.80
N LEU A 392 -0.34 -1.03 11.96
CA LEU A 392 0.46 -0.54 13.07
C LEU A 392 1.64 0.28 12.52
N HIS A 393 1.76 1.52 12.96
CA HIS A 393 2.84 2.42 12.56
C HIS A 393 4.19 2.03 13.16
N THR A 394 5.28 2.45 12.52
CA THR A 394 6.68 2.35 12.98
C THR A 394 7.19 0.92 13.07
N ASN A 395 6.41 -0.01 13.62
CA ASN A 395 6.86 -1.36 13.96
C ASN A 395 6.18 -2.41 13.10
N SER A 396 6.96 -3.08 12.25
CA SER A 396 6.48 -4.28 11.56
C SER A 396 6.33 -5.44 12.54
N PHE A 397 5.43 -6.36 12.23
CA PHE A 397 5.08 -7.50 13.06
C PHE A 397 5.07 -8.81 12.27
N GLN A 398 5.04 -9.92 12.98
CA GLN A 398 4.87 -11.27 12.41
C GLN A 398 3.51 -11.83 12.83
N ILE A 399 2.71 -12.24 11.86
CA ILE A 399 1.40 -12.88 12.12
C ILE A 399 1.65 -14.21 12.83
N LEU A 400 0.81 -14.55 13.80
CA LEU A 400 0.87 -15.83 14.48
C LEU A 400 -0.04 -16.85 13.81
N ASP A 401 0.50 -18.05 13.58
CA ASP A 401 -0.27 -19.20 13.10
C ASP A 401 -1.23 -19.76 14.17
N ALA A 402 -1.95 -20.82 13.85
CA ALA A 402 -2.90 -21.46 14.77
C ALA A 402 -2.24 -22.05 16.02
N GLN A 403 -0.94 -22.31 15.98
CA GLN A 403 -0.12 -22.81 17.09
C GLN A 403 0.54 -21.67 17.89
N GLY A 404 0.31 -20.40 17.50
CA GLY A 404 0.89 -19.21 18.12
C GLY A 404 2.36 -18.98 17.76
N GLN A 405 2.84 -19.60 16.65
CA GLN A 405 4.19 -19.36 16.16
C GLN A 405 4.22 -18.23 15.13
N PRO A 406 5.24 -17.36 15.18
CA PRO A 406 5.40 -16.30 14.19
C PRO A 406 5.65 -16.86 12.78
N GLU A 407 4.88 -16.37 11.80
CA GLU A 407 5.16 -16.59 10.39
C GLU A 407 6.48 -15.90 10.01
N ARG A 408 7.24 -16.52 9.10
CA ARG A 408 8.50 -15.94 8.61
C ARG A 408 8.25 -14.88 7.52
N ALA A 409 7.43 -13.90 7.86
CA ALA A 409 7.08 -12.78 7.01
C ALA A 409 6.85 -11.53 7.87
N TRP A 410 7.33 -10.40 7.42
CA TRP A 410 7.12 -9.13 8.08
C TRP A 410 5.95 -8.38 7.44
N LYS A 411 5.00 -7.97 8.28
CA LYS A 411 3.80 -7.23 7.89
C LYS A 411 3.67 -5.96 8.73
N ASP A 412 2.96 -4.96 8.20
CA ASP A 412 2.48 -3.82 8.97
C ASP A 412 0.96 -3.64 8.80
N VAL A 413 0.35 -4.36 7.85
CA VAL A 413 -1.10 -4.47 7.69
C VAL A 413 -1.52 -5.93 7.81
N MET A 414 -2.54 -6.20 8.62
CA MET A 414 -3.12 -7.53 8.81
C MET A 414 -4.63 -7.50 8.60
N LEU A 415 -5.13 -8.25 7.61
CA LEU A 415 -6.56 -8.40 7.39
C LEU A 415 -7.22 -9.22 8.51
N VAL A 416 -8.21 -8.62 9.17
CA VAL A 416 -9.07 -9.29 10.17
C VAL A 416 -10.48 -9.38 9.61
N ARG A 417 -10.87 -10.58 9.14
CA ARG A 417 -12.18 -10.79 8.50
C ARG A 417 -13.32 -10.68 9.50
N ALA A 418 -14.51 -10.37 8.98
CA ALA A 418 -15.76 -10.34 9.73
C ALA A 418 -15.95 -11.58 10.59
N GLY A 419 -16.27 -11.40 11.87
CA GLY A 419 -16.46 -12.48 12.85
C GLY A 419 -15.19 -13.20 13.30
N GLN A 420 -14.00 -12.76 12.87
CA GLN A 420 -12.74 -13.42 13.17
C GLN A 420 -11.89 -12.66 14.19
N ARG A 421 -10.87 -13.35 14.66
CA ARG A 421 -9.76 -12.78 15.42
C ARG A 421 -8.45 -13.22 14.79
N ARG A 422 -7.44 -12.36 14.84
CA ARG A 422 -6.10 -12.63 14.36
C ARG A 422 -5.09 -12.14 15.39
N ARG A 423 -3.95 -12.79 15.45
CA ARG A 423 -2.86 -12.43 16.36
C ARG A 423 -1.60 -12.14 15.58
N PHE A 424 -0.81 -11.23 16.12
CA PHE A 424 0.54 -11.00 15.63
C PHE A 424 1.49 -10.75 16.83
N ARG A 425 2.77 -10.94 16.58
CA ARG A 425 3.86 -10.61 17.50
C ARG A 425 4.61 -9.40 16.98
N VAL A 426 4.86 -8.44 17.84
CA VAL A 426 5.58 -7.21 17.53
C VAL A 426 6.67 -6.95 18.55
N ARG A 427 7.81 -6.41 18.08
CA ARG A 427 8.87 -5.86 18.94
C ARG A 427 8.82 -4.34 18.85
N PHE A 428 8.76 -3.68 20.00
CA PHE A 428 8.86 -2.22 20.11
C PHE A 428 10.33 -1.87 20.33
N ALA A 429 11.07 -1.63 19.26
CA ALA A 429 12.51 -1.38 19.31
C ALA A 429 12.83 0.03 18.80
N ASP A 430 14.03 0.51 19.17
CA ASP A 430 14.72 1.68 18.63
C ASP A 430 14.07 3.03 18.92
N PHE A 431 12.76 3.19 18.81
CA PHE A 431 12.11 4.50 18.87
C PHE A 431 11.02 4.59 19.94
N ALA A 432 11.20 5.50 20.89
CA ALA A 432 10.16 5.92 21.81
C ALA A 432 9.32 7.03 21.19
N GLY A 433 8.11 7.23 21.70
CA GLY A 433 7.20 8.29 21.28
C GLY A 433 5.80 7.80 20.93
N LYS A 434 4.97 8.70 20.41
CA LYS A 434 3.59 8.42 20.05
C LYS A 434 3.47 8.05 18.58
N ALA A 435 2.77 6.95 18.31
CA ALA A 435 2.41 6.47 16.99
C ALA A 435 0.92 6.14 16.93
N ALA A 436 0.43 5.73 15.77
CA ALA A 436 -0.94 5.30 15.58
C ALA A 436 -1.04 3.80 15.29
N TYR A 437 -2.22 3.24 15.56
CA TYR A 437 -2.70 2.00 14.97
C TYR A 437 -4.17 2.20 14.56
N HIS A 438 -4.59 1.64 13.43
CA HIS A 438 -5.91 1.92 12.89
C HIS A 438 -6.37 0.87 11.87
N CYS A 439 -7.65 0.93 11.49
CA CYS A 439 -8.14 0.26 10.31
C CYS A 439 -7.67 0.98 9.05
N HIS A 440 -7.12 0.27 8.07
CA HIS A 440 -6.64 0.88 6.83
C HIS A 440 -7.72 0.98 5.72
N ILE A 441 -8.99 0.79 6.04
CA ILE A 441 -10.09 1.43 5.30
C ILE A 441 -10.15 2.85 5.82
N LEU A 442 -9.61 3.82 5.05
CA LEU A 442 -9.37 5.16 5.56
C LEU A 442 -10.64 5.93 5.90
N ASP A 443 -11.78 5.60 5.29
CA ASP A 443 -13.07 6.14 5.74
C ASP A 443 -13.41 5.70 7.18
N HIS A 444 -13.04 4.47 7.57
CA HIS A 444 -13.25 3.97 8.94
C HIS A 444 -12.27 4.62 9.91
N GLU A 445 -11.02 4.85 9.50
CA GLU A 445 -10.03 5.63 10.24
C GLU A 445 -10.53 7.05 10.52
N ASP A 446 -10.94 7.80 9.46
CA ASP A 446 -11.48 9.15 9.56
C ASP A 446 -12.77 9.22 10.39
N LEU A 447 -13.53 8.12 10.47
CA LEU A 447 -14.71 7.98 11.31
C LEU A 447 -14.41 7.44 12.72
N GLY A 448 -13.12 7.31 13.08
CA GLY A 448 -12.66 7.07 14.46
C GLY A 448 -12.06 5.71 14.77
N MET A 449 -11.91 4.76 13.79
CA MET A 449 -11.27 3.46 14.03
C MET A 449 -9.74 3.59 14.06
N MET A 450 -9.25 4.35 15.02
CA MET A 450 -7.83 4.60 15.25
C MET A 450 -7.57 4.75 16.76
N GLY A 451 -6.35 4.46 17.19
CA GLY A 451 -5.88 4.68 18.56
C GLY A 451 -4.43 5.16 18.59
N VAL A 452 -4.07 5.83 19.69
CA VAL A 452 -2.71 6.30 19.94
C VAL A 452 -1.96 5.29 20.80
N ILE A 453 -0.82 4.82 20.30
CA ILE A 453 0.16 4.06 21.09
C ILE A 453 1.30 5.00 21.51
N GLU A 454 1.73 4.88 22.76
CA GLU A 454 2.93 5.55 23.28
C GLU A 454 3.96 4.49 23.69
N VAL A 455 5.11 4.52 23.02
CA VAL A 455 6.28 3.69 23.37
C VAL A 455 7.09 4.47 24.41
N LEU A 456 7.16 3.94 25.63
CA LEU A 456 7.89 4.52 26.75
C LEU A 456 9.35 4.08 26.72
N GLY A 457 10.27 5.05 26.75
CA GLY A 457 11.73 4.82 26.78
C GLY A 457 12.27 4.38 28.15
#